data_ae03e11954bb6898c248fd4d20de4327
#
_entry.id   ae03e11954bb6898c248fd4d20de4327
#
_cell.length_a   1.000
_cell.length_b   1.000
_cell.length_c   1.000
_cell.angle_alpha   90.00
_cell.angle_beta   90.00
_cell.angle_gamma   90.00
#
_symmetry.space_group_name_H-M   'P 1'
#
loop_
_entity.id
_entity.type
_entity.pdbx_description
1 polymer ?
#
loop_
_entity_poly.entity_id
_entity_poly.type
_entity_poly.pdbx_seq_one_letter_code
_entity_poly.pdbx_strand_id
1 'polypeptide(L)'
;IKKYIKEGIRDKVLYKDIPSLFKIEDISILDSILSPITENPGQLIELSSFSGEYNISRPTLANYLRYLEDSFLIKKLYNFSRNKRKIERKLKKYYPTLISTNLTFNDDLLSKSKVFENIIINQIKTDFFWRDPYKNEVDAVLDDKEIVPIEIKYGKIDFKGLIKFMDKFDVNEGFILSRDEEKEQKIDNKKISVIPAWKWFLLK
;
A
#
# COMPACT_ATOMS: atom_id res chain seq x y z
N ILE A 1 8.40 20.03 -12.62
CA ILE A 1 7.49 18.99 -12.13
C ILE A 1 7.57 18.86 -10.61
N LYS A 2 8.75 18.65 -9.97
CA LYS A 2 8.88 18.52 -8.50
C LYS A 2 8.21 19.66 -7.74
N LYS A 3 8.51 20.91 -8.10
CA LYS A 3 7.93 22.12 -7.51
C LYS A 3 6.40 22.14 -7.65
N TYR A 4 5.88 21.81 -8.84
CA TYR A 4 4.44 21.79 -9.10
C TYR A 4 3.70 20.75 -8.25
N ILE A 5 4.23 19.51 -8.14
CA ILE A 5 3.61 18.46 -7.32
C ILE A 5 3.63 18.88 -5.85
N LYS A 6 4.76 19.37 -5.35
CA LYS A 6 4.89 19.79 -3.95
C LYS A 6 3.98 20.98 -3.64
N GLU A 7 4.21 22.10 -4.28
CA GLU A 7 3.54 23.37 -3.94
C GLU A 7 2.10 23.47 -4.52
N GLY A 8 1.88 22.95 -5.73
CA GLY A 8 0.60 23.06 -6.42
C GLY A 8 -0.46 22.07 -5.95
N ILE A 9 -0.05 20.89 -5.46
CA ILE A 9 -0.99 19.84 -5.03
C ILE A 9 -0.81 19.54 -3.54
N ARG A 10 0.34 18.95 -3.14
CA ARG A 10 0.57 18.48 -1.78
C ARG A 10 0.40 19.58 -0.73
N ASP A 11 1.11 20.68 -0.88
CA ASP A 11 1.11 21.74 0.12
C ASP A 11 -0.24 22.47 0.16
N LYS A 12 -0.93 22.57 -0.97
CA LYS A 12 -2.28 23.13 -1.01
C LYS A 12 -3.27 22.27 -0.22
N VAL A 13 -3.28 20.96 -0.45
CA VAL A 13 -4.14 20.05 0.29
C VAL A 13 -3.77 20.05 1.76
N LEU A 14 -2.47 19.92 2.09
CA LEU A 14 -1.99 19.80 3.46
C LEU A 14 -2.22 21.07 4.29
N TYR A 15 -1.89 22.26 3.75
CA TYR A 15 -1.88 23.51 4.51
C TYR A 15 -3.11 24.39 4.32
N LYS A 16 -4.00 24.07 3.35
CA LYS A 16 -5.23 24.83 3.13
C LYS A 16 -6.47 23.95 3.27
N ASP A 17 -6.56 22.87 2.49
CA ASP A 17 -7.81 22.12 2.39
C ASP A 17 -8.07 21.32 3.68
N ILE A 18 -7.07 20.60 4.20
CA ILE A 18 -7.22 19.81 5.44
C ILE A 18 -7.58 20.71 6.64
N PRO A 19 -6.88 21.83 6.92
CA PRO A 19 -7.26 22.70 8.04
C PRO A 19 -8.63 23.37 7.89
N SER A 20 -9.13 23.51 6.67
CA SER A 20 -10.48 24.03 6.45
C SER A 20 -11.60 23.03 6.76
N LEU A 21 -11.29 21.73 6.70
CA LEU A 21 -12.24 20.64 6.89
C LEU A 21 -12.14 20.00 8.28
N PHE A 22 -10.96 20.01 8.87
CA PHE A 22 -10.68 19.30 10.13
C PHE A 22 -10.02 20.22 11.14
N LYS A 23 -10.37 20.05 12.43
CA LYS A 23 -9.69 20.75 13.51
C LYS A 23 -8.32 20.13 13.74
N ILE A 24 -7.25 20.87 13.43
CA ILE A 24 -5.87 20.46 13.60
C ILE A 24 -5.21 21.38 14.59
N GLU A 25 -4.56 20.81 15.62
CA GLU A 25 -3.82 21.58 16.63
C GLU A 25 -2.43 21.99 16.12
N ASP A 26 -1.75 21.08 15.42
CA ASP A 26 -0.44 21.33 14.83
C ASP A 26 -0.30 20.68 13.46
N ILE A 27 -0.27 21.51 12.44
CA ILE A 27 -0.15 21.08 11.05
C ILE A 27 1.26 20.57 10.71
N SER A 28 2.28 20.96 11.46
CA SER A 28 3.65 20.49 11.23
C SER A 28 3.80 19.00 11.56
N ILE A 29 3.04 18.50 12.54
CA ILE A 29 2.98 17.08 12.87
C ILE A 29 2.33 16.29 11.72
N LEU A 30 1.28 16.83 11.10
CA LEU A 30 0.61 16.19 9.96
C LEU A 30 1.57 16.04 8.77
N ASP A 31 2.37 17.05 8.48
CA ASP A 31 3.42 16.99 7.45
C ASP A 31 4.52 15.97 7.82
N SER A 32 4.93 15.94 9.07
CA SER A 32 5.92 15.00 9.59
C SER A 32 5.44 13.54 9.49
N ILE A 33 4.14 13.28 9.66
CA ILE A 33 3.52 11.95 9.49
C ILE A 33 3.46 11.57 8.01
N LEU A 34 3.14 12.50 7.12
CA LEU A 34 3.03 12.24 5.68
C LEU A 34 4.38 11.94 5.03
N SER A 35 5.45 12.62 5.47
CA SER A 35 6.77 12.53 4.87
C SER A 35 7.33 11.11 4.80
N PRO A 36 7.43 10.32 5.89
CA PRO A 36 7.94 8.94 5.84
C PRO A 36 7.06 8.01 5.00
N ILE A 37 5.74 8.22 4.96
CA ILE A 37 4.83 7.44 4.11
C ILE A 37 5.14 7.72 2.63
N THR A 38 5.42 8.98 2.29
CA THR A 38 5.74 9.38 0.92
C THR A 38 7.09 8.82 0.46
N GLU A 39 8.06 8.71 1.37
CA GLU A 39 9.39 8.18 1.08
C GLU A 39 9.48 6.66 1.13
N ASN A 40 8.56 6.01 1.87
CA ASN A 40 8.49 4.56 2.02
C ASN A 40 7.08 4.04 1.73
N PRO A 41 6.62 4.02 0.47
CA PRO A 41 5.35 3.42 0.09
C PRO A 41 5.22 1.99 0.60
N GLY A 42 4.05 1.62 1.11
CA GLY A 42 3.81 0.31 1.69
C GLY A 42 4.35 0.14 3.11
N GLN A 43 4.68 1.23 3.80
CA GLN A 43 5.13 1.18 5.18
C GLN A 43 4.04 0.62 6.11
N LEU A 44 4.44 -0.33 6.94
CA LEU A 44 3.62 -0.84 8.04
C LEU A 44 3.70 0.14 9.22
N ILE A 45 2.56 0.65 9.65
CA ILE A 45 2.48 1.57 10.79
C ILE A 45 1.82 0.86 11.98
N GLU A 46 2.55 0.81 13.09
CA GLU A 46 2.04 0.44 14.40
C GLU A 46 1.78 1.74 15.18
N LEU A 47 0.50 1.96 15.55
CA LEU A 47 0.07 3.25 16.09
C LEU A 47 0.77 3.66 17.39
N SER A 48 1.12 2.69 18.26
CA SER A 48 1.78 3.01 19.54
C SER A 48 3.20 3.52 19.35
N SER A 49 3.98 2.81 18.54
CA SER A 49 5.37 3.21 18.26
C SER A 49 5.39 4.53 17.49
N PHE A 50 4.59 4.65 16.45
CA PHE A 50 4.56 5.82 15.59
C PHE A 50 4.04 7.09 16.31
N SER A 51 3.04 6.96 17.22
CA SER A 51 2.59 8.09 18.02
C SER A 51 3.67 8.58 19.03
N GLY A 52 4.47 7.65 19.55
CA GLY A 52 5.59 7.96 20.43
C GLY A 52 6.68 8.80 19.75
N GLU A 53 6.98 8.52 18.46
CA GLU A 53 7.97 9.26 17.67
C GLU A 53 7.61 10.76 17.55
N TYR A 54 6.31 11.08 17.49
CA TYR A 54 5.82 12.45 17.37
C TYR A 54 5.33 13.06 18.69
N ASN A 55 5.46 12.34 19.79
CA ASN A 55 4.99 12.76 21.12
C ASN A 55 3.50 13.18 21.13
N ILE A 56 2.66 12.42 20.41
CA ILE A 56 1.21 12.62 20.36
C ILE A 56 0.47 11.37 20.84
N SER A 57 -0.81 11.55 21.19
CA SER A 57 -1.64 10.41 21.56
C SER A 57 -1.98 9.52 20.38
N ARG A 58 -2.22 8.21 20.64
CA ARG A 58 -2.69 7.27 19.59
C ARG A 58 -3.99 7.74 18.91
N PRO A 59 -5.01 8.26 19.64
CA PRO A 59 -6.18 8.83 19.01
C PRO A 59 -5.88 10.01 18.09
N THR A 60 -4.96 10.89 18.48
CA THR A 60 -4.53 12.02 17.65
C THR A 60 -3.87 11.52 16.37
N LEU A 61 -2.93 10.57 16.47
CA LEU A 61 -2.31 9.95 15.28
C LEU A 61 -3.35 9.29 14.37
N ALA A 62 -4.28 8.53 14.94
CA ALA A 62 -5.33 7.87 14.17
C ALA A 62 -6.21 8.88 13.42
N ASN A 63 -6.54 10.02 14.04
CA ASN A 63 -7.27 11.11 13.40
C ASN A 63 -6.44 11.75 12.27
N TYR A 64 -5.16 12.01 12.49
CA TYR A 64 -4.29 12.62 11.47
C TYR A 64 -4.12 11.70 10.25
N LEU A 65 -3.92 10.40 10.46
CA LEU A 65 -3.90 9.41 9.37
C LEU A 65 -5.24 9.37 8.62
N ARG A 66 -6.36 9.47 9.33
CA ARG A 66 -7.68 9.56 8.71
C ARG A 66 -7.84 10.85 7.89
N TYR A 67 -7.41 12.00 8.38
CA TYR A 67 -7.48 13.26 7.64
C TYR A 67 -6.66 13.20 6.34
N LEU A 68 -5.48 12.59 6.38
CA LEU A 68 -4.65 12.37 5.18
C LEU A 68 -5.34 11.41 4.20
N GLU A 69 -6.02 10.36 4.68
CA GLU A 69 -6.78 9.40 3.87
C GLU A 69 -8.03 10.06 3.25
N ASP A 70 -8.84 10.76 4.06
CA ASP A 70 -10.05 11.46 3.61
C ASP A 70 -9.73 12.58 2.60
N SER A 71 -8.52 13.14 2.66
CA SER A 71 -8.01 14.15 1.72
C SER A 71 -7.25 13.54 0.53
N PHE A 72 -7.32 12.24 0.34
CA PHE A 72 -6.70 11.51 -0.77
C PHE A 72 -5.17 11.68 -0.87
N LEU A 73 -4.47 12.00 0.22
CA LEU A 73 -3.01 12.05 0.23
C LEU A 73 -2.37 10.69 0.48
N ILE A 74 -3.08 9.80 1.17
CA ILE A 74 -2.64 8.42 1.42
C ILE A 74 -3.79 7.43 1.18
N LYS A 75 -3.41 6.21 0.86
CA LYS A 75 -4.28 5.03 0.81
C LYS A 75 -3.86 4.07 1.92
N LYS A 76 -4.82 3.58 2.68
CA LYS A 76 -4.61 2.58 3.73
C LYS A 76 -5.08 1.21 3.27
N LEU A 77 -4.26 0.18 3.51
CA LEU A 77 -4.65 -1.21 3.35
C LEU A 77 -4.66 -1.93 4.71
N TYR A 78 -5.69 -2.71 4.93
CA TYR A 78 -5.86 -3.56 6.10
C TYR A 78 -5.23 -4.95 5.89
N ASN A 79 -4.73 -5.55 6.94
CA ASN A 79 -4.21 -6.91 6.86
C ASN A 79 -5.37 -7.91 6.82
N PHE A 80 -5.56 -8.56 5.69
CA PHE A 80 -6.65 -9.46 5.39
C PHE A 80 -6.83 -10.58 6.43
N SER A 81 -8.08 -10.86 6.73
CA SER A 81 -8.49 -11.98 7.59
C SER A 81 -9.96 -12.29 7.34
N ARG A 82 -10.35 -13.56 7.29
CA ARG A 82 -11.77 -13.95 7.29
C ARG A 82 -12.51 -13.51 8.56
N ASN A 83 -11.78 -13.20 9.63
CA ASN A 83 -12.37 -12.66 10.87
C ASN A 83 -12.27 -11.14 10.89
N LYS A 84 -13.40 -10.47 10.67
CA LYS A 84 -13.50 -8.99 10.62
C LYS A 84 -12.95 -8.30 11.88
N ARG A 85 -13.15 -8.86 13.08
CA ARG A 85 -12.63 -8.29 14.33
C ARG A 85 -11.10 -8.28 14.41
N LYS A 86 -10.43 -9.20 13.70
CA LYS A 86 -8.96 -9.26 13.64
C LYS A 86 -8.39 -8.22 12.67
N ILE A 87 -9.13 -7.84 11.63
CA ILE A 87 -8.69 -6.85 10.64
C ILE A 87 -8.34 -5.52 11.31
N GLU A 88 -9.23 -5.01 12.15
CA GLU A 88 -9.05 -3.71 12.82
C GLU A 88 -7.85 -3.65 13.78
N ARG A 89 -7.49 -4.79 14.38
CA ARG A 89 -6.41 -4.87 15.39
C ARG A 89 -5.03 -5.10 14.80
N LYS A 90 -4.93 -5.49 13.51
CA LYS A 90 -3.67 -5.78 12.85
C LYS A 90 -2.98 -4.51 12.35
N LEU A 91 -1.70 -4.62 12.07
CA LEU A 91 -0.92 -3.60 11.37
C LEU A 91 -1.57 -3.24 10.04
N LYS A 92 -1.45 -1.99 9.64
CA LYS A 92 -1.95 -1.46 8.38
C LYS A 92 -0.78 -1.00 7.52
N LYS A 93 -0.89 -1.18 6.21
CA LYS A 93 0.03 -0.60 5.23
C LYS A 93 -0.50 0.74 4.75
N TYR A 94 0.41 1.68 4.51
CA TYR A 94 0.08 2.99 3.99
C TYR A 94 0.86 3.29 2.72
N TYR A 95 0.17 3.79 1.72
CA TYR A 95 0.73 4.17 0.43
C TYR A 95 0.41 5.64 0.14
N PRO A 96 1.35 6.44 -0.34
CA PRO A 96 1.03 7.78 -0.82
C PRO A 96 0.24 7.69 -2.14
N THR A 97 -0.74 8.55 -2.33
CA THR A 97 -1.45 8.66 -3.61
C THR A 97 -0.66 9.52 -4.61
N LEU A 98 0.17 10.43 -4.10
CA LEU A 98 1.11 11.20 -4.91
C LEU A 98 2.47 10.49 -4.95
N ILE A 99 2.98 10.25 -6.14
CA ILE A 99 4.29 9.62 -6.34
C ILE A 99 5.38 10.48 -5.71
N SER A 100 6.23 9.86 -4.89
CA SER A 100 7.41 10.52 -4.35
C SER A 100 8.36 10.93 -5.46
N THR A 101 8.60 12.24 -5.56
CA THR A 101 9.54 12.77 -6.56
C THR A 101 10.97 12.31 -6.31
N ASN A 102 11.36 12.07 -5.06
CA ASN A 102 12.69 11.56 -4.73
C ASN A 102 12.86 10.14 -5.26
N LEU A 103 11.90 9.24 -4.97
CA LEU A 103 11.91 7.86 -5.48
C LEU A 103 11.83 7.79 -7.00
N THR A 104 11.00 8.63 -7.63
CA THR A 104 10.80 8.63 -9.09
C THR A 104 12.07 8.99 -9.86
N PHE A 105 12.92 9.83 -9.29
CA PHE A 105 14.15 10.27 -9.94
C PHE A 105 15.40 9.48 -9.51
N ASN A 106 15.26 8.52 -8.61
CA ASN A 106 16.33 7.58 -8.27
C ASN A 106 16.35 6.44 -9.30
N ASP A 107 17.56 6.09 -9.77
CA ASP A 107 17.71 5.05 -10.79
C ASP A 107 18.03 3.65 -10.24
N ASP A 108 18.05 3.51 -8.91
CA ASP A 108 18.28 2.22 -8.26
C ASP A 108 17.05 1.29 -8.31
N LEU A 109 17.30 -0.01 -8.24
CA LEU A 109 16.28 -1.04 -8.36
C LEU A 109 15.23 -0.97 -7.23
N LEU A 110 15.64 -0.60 -6.02
CA LEU A 110 14.75 -0.53 -4.86
C LEU A 110 13.74 0.61 -5.03
N SER A 111 14.19 1.79 -5.44
CA SER A 111 13.32 2.94 -5.71
C SER A 111 12.34 2.64 -6.84
N LYS A 112 12.81 2.04 -7.95
CA LYS A 112 11.95 1.60 -9.05
C LYS A 112 10.89 0.58 -8.60
N SER A 113 11.26 -0.36 -7.76
CA SER A 113 10.34 -1.36 -7.21
C SER A 113 9.26 -0.72 -6.34
N LYS A 114 9.64 0.19 -5.45
CA LYS A 114 8.70 0.94 -4.59
C LYS A 114 7.73 1.81 -5.41
N VAL A 115 8.22 2.49 -6.43
CA VAL A 115 7.37 3.31 -7.32
C VAL A 115 6.40 2.42 -8.09
N PHE A 116 6.87 1.30 -8.63
CA PHE A 116 6.05 0.35 -9.36
C PHE A 116 4.92 -0.24 -8.49
N GLU A 117 5.26 -0.72 -7.29
CA GLU A 117 4.28 -1.22 -6.31
C GLU A 117 3.25 -0.13 -5.96
N ASN A 118 3.72 1.08 -5.65
CA ASN A 118 2.85 2.21 -5.29
C ASN A 118 1.86 2.56 -6.40
N ILE A 119 2.31 2.61 -7.65
CA ILE A 119 1.44 2.90 -8.80
C ILE A 119 0.35 1.83 -8.93
N ILE A 120 0.71 0.57 -8.86
CA ILE A 120 -0.21 -0.55 -9.01
C ILE A 120 -1.22 -0.56 -7.86
N ILE A 121 -0.78 -0.44 -6.61
CA ILE A 121 -1.66 -0.43 -5.44
C ILE A 121 -2.67 0.73 -5.51
N ASN A 122 -2.27 1.89 -5.99
CA ASN A 122 -3.19 3.02 -6.13
C ASN A 122 -4.24 2.81 -7.24
N GLN A 123 -3.99 1.94 -8.22
CA GLN A 123 -4.93 1.61 -9.29
C GLN A 123 -5.80 0.38 -8.98
N ILE A 124 -5.33 -0.54 -8.16
CA ILE A 124 -6.12 -1.71 -7.73
C ILE A 124 -7.20 -1.25 -6.74
N LYS A 125 -8.46 -1.63 -7.02
CA LYS A 125 -9.58 -1.39 -6.09
C LYS A 125 -9.58 -2.47 -5.01
N THR A 126 -8.74 -2.31 -3.99
CA THR A 126 -8.72 -3.16 -2.81
C THR A 126 -8.40 -2.35 -1.56
N ASP A 127 -8.89 -2.85 -0.42
CA ASP A 127 -8.60 -2.33 0.91
C ASP A 127 -7.70 -3.29 1.69
N PHE A 128 -7.20 -4.36 1.07
CA PHE A 128 -6.49 -5.41 1.76
C PHE A 128 -5.12 -5.74 1.15
N PHE A 129 -4.15 -5.94 2.05
CA PHE A 129 -2.95 -6.72 1.84
C PHE A 129 -2.97 -7.91 2.81
N TRP A 130 -2.03 -8.83 2.74
CA TRP A 130 -1.90 -9.87 3.75
C TRP A 130 -0.46 -10.03 4.23
N ARG A 131 -0.32 -10.22 5.55
CA ARG A 131 0.95 -10.55 6.17
C ARG A 131 0.73 -11.44 7.39
N ASP A 132 1.53 -12.50 7.50
CA ASP A 132 1.53 -13.40 8.64
C ASP A 132 2.61 -13.02 9.69
N PRO A 133 2.63 -13.67 10.88
CA PRO A 133 3.66 -13.43 11.89
C PRO A 133 5.08 -13.80 11.45
N TYR A 134 5.22 -14.67 10.44
CA TYR A 134 6.51 -15.09 9.88
C TYR A 134 6.99 -14.17 8.74
N LYS A 135 6.30 -13.04 8.54
CA LYS A 135 6.59 -12.02 7.53
C LYS A 135 6.39 -12.49 6.07
N ASN A 136 5.66 -13.62 5.85
CA ASN A 136 5.17 -13.89 4.50
C ASN A 136 4.08 -12.86 4.17
N GLU A 137 4.09 -12.35 2.94
CA GLU A 137 3.27 -11.20 2.57
C GLU A 137 2.71 -11.37 1.16
N VAL A 138 1.55 -10.76 0.92
CA VAL A 138 0.92 -10.55 -0.39
C VAL A 138 0.49 -9.10 -0.46
N ASP A 139 0.84 -8.41 -1.55
CA ASP A 139 0.73 -6.95 -1.65
C ASP A 139 -0.71 -6.46 -1.75
N ALA A 140 -1.58 -7.21 -2.42
CA ALA A 140 -3.00 -6.90 -2.52
C ALA A 140 -3.87 -8.16 -2.45
N VAL A 141 -5.04 -8.05 -1.81
CA VAL A 141 -6.04 -9.11 -1.76
C VAL A 141 -7.37 -8.50 -2.20
N LEU A 142 -7.90 -8.97 -3.34
CA LEU A 142 -9.26 -8.65 -3.73
C LEU A 142 -10.20 -9.56 -2.95
N ASP A 143 -11.23 -8.99 -2.33
CA ASP A 143 -12.21 -9.68 -1.50
C ASP A 143 -13.62 -9.25 -1.95
N ASP A 144 -13.97 -9.65 -3.17
CA ASP A 144 -15.29 -9.40 -3.76
C ASP A 144 -16.10 -10.72 -3.84
N LYS A 145 -16.26 -11.31 -5.02
CA LYS A 145 -16.95 -12.59 -5.18
C LYS A 145 -16.05 -13.77 -4.79
N GLU A 146 -14.80 -13.64 -5.09
CA GLU A 146 -13.75 -14.61 -4.77
C GLU A 146 -12.56 -13.89 -4.16
N ILE A 147 -11.78 -14.61 -3.33
CA ILE A 147 -10.54 -14.08 -2.77
C ILE A 147 -9.45 -14.26 -3.81
N VAL A 148 -8.88 -13.14 -4.29
CA VAL A 148 -7.81 -13.15 -5.29
C VAL A 148 -6.56 -12.48 -4.71
N PRO A 149 -5.51 -13.25 -4.39
CA PRO A 149 -4.25 -12.69 -3.94
C PRO A 149 -3.42 -12.20 -5.13
N ILE A 150 -2.79 -11.04 -4.95
CA ILE A 150 -1.96 -10.38 -5.96
C ILE A 150 -0.64 -9.97 -5.33
N GLU A 151 0.45 -10.46 -5.88
CA GLU A 151 1.81 -10.03 -5.56
C GLU A 151 2.31 -9.09 -6.66
N ILE A 152 3.16 -8.12 -6.32
CA ILE A 152 3.69 -7.13 -7.27
C ILE A 152 5.21 -7.26 -7.33
N LYS A 153 5.78 -7.47 -8.53
CA LYS A 153 7.21 -7.70 -8.72
C LYS A 153 7.77 -6.87 -9.87
N TYR A 154 8.66 -5.95 -9.54
CA TYR A 154 9.41 -5.18 -10.54
C TYR A 154 10.60 -5.95 -11.13
N GLY A 155 11.22 -6.82 -10.33
CA GLY A 155 12.40 -7.62 -10.70
C GLY A 155 12.15 -9.12 -10.55
N LYS A 156 13.04 -9.82 -9.85
CA LYS A 156 12.97 -11.28 -9.67
C LYS A 156 11.64 -11.74 -9.08
N ILE A 157 11.03 -12.72 -9.73
CA ILE A 157 9.77 -13.31 -9.29
C ILE A 157 10.03 -14.37 -8.22
N ASP A 158 9.24 -14.29 -7.15
CA ASP A 158 9.21 -15.22 -6.02
C ASP A 158 7.74 -15.53 -5.71
N PHE A 159 7.45 -16.80 -5.48
CA PHE A 159 6.10 -17.32 -5.26
C PHE A 159 5.78 -17.60 -3.78
N LYS A 160 6.77 -17.48 -2.89
CA LYS A 160 6.68 -17.97 -1.52
C LYS A 160 5.52 -17.35 -0.72
N GLY A 161 5.41 -16.03 -0.72
CA GLY A 161 4.36 -15.32 0.00
C GLY A 161 2.98 -15.68 -0.54
N LEU A 162 2.84 -15.67 -1.87
CA LEU A 162 1.61 -15.99 -2.56
C LEU A 162 1.13 -17.43 -2.27
N ILE A 163 2.02 -18.43 -2.35
CA ILE A 163 1.71 -19.83 -2.03
C ILE A 163 1.25 -19.96 -0.58
N LYS A 164 1.94 -19.32 0.37
CA LYS A 164 1.56 -19.33 1.79
C LYS A 164 0.16 -18.74 2.04
N PHE A 165 -0.19 -17.69 1.32
CA PHE A 165 -1.54 -17.14 1.35
C PHE A 165 -2.55 -18.15 0.80
N MET A 166 -2.29 -18.69 -0.39
CA MET A 166 -3.18 -19.64 -1.07
C MET A 166 -3.43 -20.89 -0.25
N ASP A 167 -2.39 -21.44 0.41
CA ASP A 167 -2.52 -22.56 1.36
C ASP A 167 -3.41 -22.19 2.54
N LYS A 168 -3.19 -21.03 3.12
CA LYS A 168 -3.89 -20.60 4.35
C LYS A 168 -5.37 -20.35 4.15
N PHE A 169 -5.73 -19.83 2.99
CA PHE A 169 -7.10 -19.40 2.68
C PHE A 169 -7.84 -20.35 1.74
N ASP A 170 -7.19 -21.46 1.36
CA ASP A 170 -7.74 -22.45 0.42
C ASP A 170 -8.16 -21.80 -0.90
N VAL A 171 -7.19 -21.14 -1.53
CA VAL A 171 -7.35 -20.44 -2.81
C VAL A 171 -6.48 -21.12 -3.86
N ASN A 172 -7.06 -21.44 -5.02
CA ASN A 172 -6.38 -22.18 -6.08
C ASN A 172 -5.81 -21.30 -7.19
N GLU A 173 -6.19 -20.03 -7.24
CA GLU A 173 -5.70 -19.08 -8.24
C GLU A 173 -5.07 -17.86 -7.57
N GLY A 174 -3.95 -17.38 -8.12
CA GLY A 174 -3.26 -16.19 -7.67
C GLY A 174 -2.52 -15.51 -8.81
N PHE A 175 -2.17 -14.23 -8.60
CA PHE A 175 -1.54 -13.42 -9.64
C PHE A 175 -0.26 -12.77 -9.15
N ILE A 176 0.72 -12.67 -10.07
CA ILE A 176 1.89 -11.81 -9.89
C ILE A 176 1.85 -10.76 -10.98
N LEU A 177 1.73 -9.50 -10.57
CA LEU A 177 1.84 -8.38 -11.51
C LEU A 177 3.30 -8.01 -11.68
N SER A 178 3.85 -8.34 -12.83
CA SER A 178 5.25 -8.11 -13.19
C SER A 178 5.41 -6.81 -13.97
N ARG A 179 6.66 -6.35 -14.15
CA ARG A 179 6.96 -5.27 -15.08
C ARG A 179 6.70 -5.67 -16.53
N ASP A 180 7.23 -6.82 -16.93
CA ASP A 180 7.26 -7.28 -18.34
C ASP A 180 7.22 -8.81 -18.53
N GLU A 181 7.36 -9.60 -17.45
CA GLU A 181 7.28 -11.06 -17.55
C GLU A 181 5.84 -11.55 -17.67
N GLU A 182 5.64 -12.54 -18.55
CA GLU A 182 4.36 -13.24 -18.72
C GLU A 182 4.59 -14.74 -18.72
N LYS A 183 3.98 -15.47 -17.78
CA LYS A 183 4.02 -16.93 -17.71
C LYS A 183 2.93 -17.47 -16.80
N GLU A 184 2.56 -18.71 -16.98
CA GLU A 184 1.74 -19.48 -16.05
C GLU A 184 2.60 -20.51 -15.32
N GLN A 185 2.37 -20.62 -14.01
CA GLN A 185 3.04 -21.60 -13.17
C GLN A 185 1.98 -22.42 -12.42
N LYS A 186 2.08 -23.74 -12.51
CA LYS A 186 1.31 -24.66 -11.66
C LYS A 186 2.22 -25.22 -10.59
N ILE A 187 1.79 -25.12 -9.34
CA ILE A 187 2.48 -25.65 -8.17
C ILE A 187 1.42 -26.40 -7.37
N ASP A 188 1.52 -27.74 -7.32
CA ASP A 188 0.48 -28.60 -6.81
C ASP A 188 -0.89 -28.30 -7.49
N ASN A 189 -1.92 -28.00 -6.68
CA ASN A 189 -3.26 -27.66 -7.17
C ASN A 189 -3.43 -26.17 -7.49
N LYS A 190 -2.38 -25.37 -7.36
CA LYS A 190 -2.46 -23.92 -7.49
C LYS A 190 -2.02 -23.46 -8.86
N LYS A 191 -2.80 -22.57 -9.43
CA LYS A 191 -2.46 -21.86 -10.66
C LYS A 191 -2.01 -20.44 -10.32
N ILE A 192 -0.80 -20.07 -10.72
CA ILE A 192 -0.27 -18.72 -10.56
C ILE A 192 -0.01 -18.14 -11.93
N SER A 193 -0.70 -17.04 -12.24
CA SER A 193 -0.51 -16.29 -13.47
C SER A 193 0.38 -15.09 -13.24
N VAL A 194 1.54 -15.07 -13.88
CA VAL A 194 2.42 -13.90 -13.94
C VAL A 194 2.01 -13.08 -15.16
N ILE A 195 1.63 -11.84 -14.96
CA ILE A 195 1.08 -10.99 -16.01
C ILE A 195 1.72 -9.60 -15.90
N PRO A 196 2.19 -8.99 -17.02
CA PRO A 196 2.60 -7.59 -17.00
C PRO A 196 1.50 -6.68 -16.47
N ALA A 197 1.83 -5.78 -15.55
CA ALA A 197 0.83 -4.94 -14.88
C ALA A 197 -0.03 -4.13 -15.86
N TRP A 198 0.58 -3.59 -16.93
CA TRP A 198 -0.15 -2.87 -17.98
C TRP A 198 -1.21 -3.73 -18.67
N LYS A 199 -0.89 -5.02 -18.92
CA LYS A 199 -1.83 -5.98 -19.52
C LYS A 199 -2.99 -6.30 -18.58
N TRP A 200 -2.72 -6.47 -17.28
CA TRP A 200 -3.75 -6.67 -16.26
C TRP A 200 -4.80 -5.56 -16.26
N PHE A 201 -4.37 -4.29 -16.32
CA PHE A 201 -5.29 -3.16 -16.32
C PHE A 201 -6.05 -2.95 -17.63
N LEU A 202 -5.56 -3.47 -18.74
CA LEU A 202 -6.27 -3.43 -20.03
C LEU A 202 -7.32 -4.54 -20.20
N LEU A 203 -7.21 -5.64 -19.45
CA LEU A 203 -8.12 -6.79 -19.53
C LEU A 203 -9.27 -6.71 -18.51
N LYS A 204 -9.28 -5.72 -17.65
CA LYS A 204 -10.34 -5.41 -16.66
C LYS A 204 -11.12 -4.17 -17.07
#